data_f63c841fdbdb31b992a36139ef3f0449
#
_entry.id   f63c841fdbdb31b992a36139ef3f0449
#
_cell.length_a   1.000
_cell.length_b   1.000
_cell.length_c   1.000
_cell.angle_alpha   90.00
_cell.angle_beta   90.00
_cell.angle_gamma   90.00
#
_symmetry.space_group_name_H-M   'P 1'
#
loop_
_entity.id
_entity.type
_entity.pdbx_description
1 polymer ?
#
loop_
_entity_poly.entity_id
_entity_poly.type
_entity_poly.pdbx_seq_one_letter_code
_entity_poly.pdbx_strand_id
1 'polypeptide(L)'
;MKLTSRERLKRIFERKEIDRPAIKLWGANIHSPGSSYIHPGYASVGKLAYEKSDLFLEARSDFDILGGARINEFIETYTEDTTNPTLKDLHIILHTPKGDLSMCKRCSVVGEPSYRIEHFIKEPEDIEKILSVPYEPYPINTTQFYESEAALGDRGVTMFSLDNVGYTLNKLLGSEALAYFSIDYRDELMQLCAYVVQRGLQ
;
A
#
# COMPACT_ATOMS: atom_id res chain seq x y z
N MET A 1 -18.74 -29.89 -12.25
CA MET A 1 -17.33 -29.75 -12.76
C MET A 1 -16.51 -29.17 -11.63
N LYS A 2 -15.39 -29.80 -11.24
CA LYS A 2 -14.55 -29.28 -10.14
C LYS A 2 -13.48 -28.38 -10.75
N LEU A 3 -13.51 -27.09 -10.42
CA LEU A 3 -12.56 -26.11 -10.91
C LEU A 3 -11.31 -26.06 -10.02
N THR A 4 -10.15 -25.74 -10.60
CA THR A 4 -8.99 -25.30 -9.84
C THR A 4 -9.26 -23.93 -9.20
N SER A 5 -8.47 -23.54 -8.21
CA SER A 5 -8.60 -22.19 -7.62
C SER A 5 -8.38 -21.09 -8.67
N ARG A 6 -7.39 -21.28 -9.56
CA ARG A 6 -7.09 -20.35 -10.64
C ARG A 6 -8.27 -20.21 -11.62
N GLU A 7 -8.83 -21.32 -12.08
CA GLU A 7 -9.99 -21.30 -12.99
C GLU A 7 -11.20 -20.64 -12.34
N ARG A 8 -11.48 -20.95 -11.07
CA ARG A 8 -12.59 -20.36 -10.31
C ARG A 8 -12.45 -18.85 -10.20
N LEU A 9 -11.27 -18.35 -9.82
CA LEU A 9 -11.00 -16.93 -9.70
C LEU A 9 -11.10 -16.21 -11.05
N LYS A 10 -10.51 -16.77 -12.11
CA LYS A 10 -10.64 -16.21 -13.46
C LYS A 10 -12.10 -16.13 -13.90
N ARG A 11 -12.89 -17.19 -13.68
CA ARG A 11 -14.33 -17.19 -14.02
C ARG A 11 -15.12 -16.15 -13.25
N ILE A 12 -14.76 -15.87 -11.98
CA ILE A 12 -15.40 -14.79 -11.20
C ILE A 12 -15.16 -13.43 -11.87
N PHE A 13 -13.92 -13.12 -12.26
CA PHE A 13 -13.61 -11.88 -12.97
C PHE A 13 -14.32 -11.78 -14.32
N GLU A 14 -14.49 -12.91 -14.99
CA GLU A 14 -15.21 -13.03 -16.28
C GLU A 14 -16.72 -13.14 -16.12
N ARG A 15 -17.25 -13.12 -14.89
CA ARG A 15 -18.69 -13.31 -14.56
C ARG A 15 -19.29 -14.60 -15.10
N LYS A 16 -18.50 -15.68 -15.11
CA LYS A 16 -18.90 -17.03 -15.54
C LYS A 16 -19.34 -17.87 -14.34
N GLU A 17 -20.09 -18.94 -14.63
CA GLU A 17 -20.52 -19.92 -13.63
C GLU A 17 -19.32 -20.59 -12.94
N ILE A 18 -19.44 -20.81 -11.63
CA ILE A 18 -18.43 -21.42 -10.78
C ILE A 18 -19.01 -22.59 -9.99
N ASP A 19 -18.13 -23.50 -9.56
CA ASP A 19 -18.51 -24.71 -8.82
C ASP A 19 -18.83 -24.45 -7.33
N ARG A 20 -18.25 -23.41 -6.74
CA ARG A 20 -18.48 -22.94 -5.38
C ARG A 20 -18.00 -21.49 -5.24
N PRO A 21 -18.44 -20.74 -4.23
CA PRO A 21 -17.84 -19.45 -3.90
C PRO A 21 -16.34 -19.54 -3.69
N ALA A 22 -15.60 -18.54 -4.16
CA ALA A 22 -14.16 -18.42 -3.84
C ALA A 22 -14.00 -17.97 -2.39
N ILE A 23 -12.98 -18.51 -1.74
CA ILE A 23 -12.64 -18.19 -0.34
C ILE A 23 -11.24 -17.60 -0.33
N LYS A 24 -11.12 -16.30 -0.09
CA LYS A 24 -9.86 -15.62 0.22
C LYS A 24 -9.77 -15.39 1.71
N LEU A 25 -8.69 -15.84 2.33
CA LEU A 25 -8.38 -15.51 3.71
C LEU A 25 -7.40 -14.32 3.72
N TRP A 26 -7.80 -13.24 4.37
CA TRP A 26 -6.97 -12.04 4.48
C TRP A 26 -5.81 -12.30 5.46
N GLY A 27 -4.59 -11.92 5.08
CA GLY A 27 -3.38 -12.17 5.91
C GLY A 27 -2.93 -13.64 5.92
N ALA A 28 -3.63 -14.53 5.21
CA ALA A 28 -3.43 -15.96 5.22
C ALA A 28 -2.68 -16.46 3.98
N ASN A 29 -1.63 -15.76 3.55
CA ASN A 29 -0.83 -16.18 2.40
C ASN A 29 0.53 -16.72 2.87
N ILE A 30 0.71 -18.01 2.85
CA ILE A 30 1.95 -18.68 3.28
C ILE A 30 3.16 -18.35 2.38
N HIS A 31 2.94 -17.78 1.21
CA HIS A 31 3.97 -17.32 0.28
C HIS A 31 4.34 -15.85 0.45
N SER A 32 3.65 -15.10 1.33
CA SER A 32 3.98 -13.71 1.65
C SER A 32 4.87 -13.63 2.89
N PRO A 33 6.09 -13.10 2.78
CA PRO A 33 6.88 -12.71 3.96
C PRO A 33 6.07 -11.74 4.83
N GLY A 34 5.93 -12.01 6.12
CA GLY A 34 5.10 -11.21 7.03
C GLY A 34 3.67 -11.72 7.20
N SER A 35 3.28 -12.81 6.55
CA SER A 35 2.03 -13.51 6.82
C SER A 35 1.98 -13.97 8.28
N SER A 36 0.80 -13.90 8.91
CA SER A 36 0.56 -14.36 10.29
C SER A 36 0.86 -15.83 10.53
N TYR A 37 1.12 -16.61 9.49
CA TYR A 37 1.54 -18.02 9.60
C TYR A 37 3.02 -18.23 9.95
N ILE A 38 3.82 -17.19 9.99
CA ILE A 38 5.22 -17.29 10.39
C ILE A 38 5.33 -17.68 11.86
N HIS A 39 4.32 -17.36 12.68
CA HIS A 39 4.31 -17.77 14.08
C HIS A 39 3.95 -19.26 14.21
N PRO A 40 4.76 -20.08 14.91
CA PRO A 40 4.54 -21.53 15.03
C PRO A 40 3.13 -21.92 15.54
N GLY A 41 2.52 -21.11 16.37
CA GLY A 41 1.17 -21.32 16.89
C GLY A 41 0.06 -21.31 15.81
N TYR A 42 0.34 -20.73 14.63
CA TYR A 42 -0.61 -20.69 13.51
C TYR A 42 -0.35 -21.73 12.43
N ALA A 43 0.64 -22.61 12.60
CA ALA A 43 1.05 -23.56 11.58
C ALA A 43 -0.10 -24.44 11.06
N SER A 44 -0.94 -24.96 11.95
CA SER A 44 -2.10 -25.79 11.59
C SER A 44 -3.19 -25.01 10.86
N VAL A 45 -3.45 -23.77 11.27
CA VAL A 45 -4.41 -22.87 10.63
C VAL A 45 -3.88 -22.48 9.25
N GLY A 46 -2.58 -22.18 9.14
CA GLY A 46 -1.92 -21.86 7.90
C GLY A 46 -2.01 -22.98 6.87
N LYS A 47 -1.78 -24.21 7.31
CA LYS A 47 -1.94 -25.39 6.46
C LYS A 47 -3.37 -25.56 5.96
N LEU A 48 -4.35 -25.45 6.86
CA LEU A 48 -5.77 -25.52 6.50
C LEU A 48 -6.17 -24.42 5.52
N ALA A 49 -5.73 -23.19 5.78
CA ALA A 49 -5.96 -22.05 4.89
C ALA A 49 -5.38 -22.29 3.50
N TYR A 50 -4.15 -22.76 3.42
CA TYR A 50 -3.52 -23.12 2.15
C TYR A 50 -4.31 -24.19 1.39
N GLU A 51 -4.76 -25.24 2.06
CA GLU A 51 -5.49 -26.35 1.44
C GLU A 51 -6.91 -25.99 1.01
N LYS A 52 -7.60 -25.11 1.73
CA LYS A 52 -9.05 -24.89 1.59
C LYS A 52 -9.40 -23.54 0.94
N SER A 53 -8.48 -22.59 0.88
CA SER A 53 -8.75 -21.28 0.27
C SER A 53 -8.24 -21.16 -1.17
N ASP A 54 -8.76 -20.19 -1.88
CA ASP A 54 -8.31 -19.77 -3.21
C ASP A 54 -7.27 -18.65 -3.01
N LEU A 55 -6.03 -18.86 -3.43
CA LEU A 55 -4.92 -17.99 -3.08
C LEU A 55 -4.83 -16.76 -3.99
N PHE A 56 -4.51 -15.63 -3.37
CA PHE A 56 -4.09 -14.42 -4.06
C PHE A 56 -2.66 -14.11 -3.62
N LEU A 57 -1.75 -14.05 -4.56
CA LEU A 57 -0.38 -13.66 -4.31
C LEU A 57 -0.17 -12.24 -4.84
N GLU A 58 0.25 -11.37 -3.96
CA GLU A 58 0.54 -9.99 -4.30
C GLU A 58 2.00 -9.87 -4.71
N ALA A 59 2.24 -9.58 -5.99
CA ALA A 59 3.56 -9.23 -6.46
C ALA A 59 3.89 -7.81 -5.97
N ARG A 60 5.10 -7.62 -5.44
CA ARG A 60 5.56 -6.29 -5.07
C ARG A 60 5.73 -5.45 -6.34
N SER A 61 5.24 -4.24 -6.31
CA SER A 61 5.65 -3.19 -7.22
C SER A 61 6.38 -2.13 -6.42
N ASP A 62 7.52 -1.69 -6.90
CA ASP A 62 8.11 -0.46 -6.43
C ASP A 62 7.20 0.66 -6.93
N PHE A 63 6.57 1.37 -6.02
CA PHE A 63 5.65 2.43 -6.34
C PHE A 63 5.72 3.52 -5.27
N ASP A 64 6.07 4.71 -5.69
CA ASP A 64 5.99 5.92 -4.89
C ASP A 64 5.41 7.05 -5.73
N ILE A 65 4.37 7.70 -5.20
CA ILE A 65 3.63 8.75 -5.90
C ILE A 65 4.33 10.11 -5.83
N LEU A 66 5.25 10.32 -4.89
CA LEU A 66 5.87 11.62 -4.66
C LEU A 66 7.10 11.83 -5.54
N GLY A 67 8.09 10.96 -5.45
CA GLY A 67 9.35 11.09 -6.19
C GLY A 67 9.63 9.97 -7.18
N GLY A 68 8.81 8.89 -7.15
CA GLY A 68 9.07 7.70 -7.96
C GLY A 68 10.41 7.06 -7.60
N ALA A 69 11.18 6.65 -8.60
CA ALA A 69 12.48 6.02 -8.41
C ALA A 69 13.51 6.91 -7.67
N ARG A 70 13.27 8.22 -7.62
CA ARG A 70 14.14 9.18 -6.96
C ARG A 70 13.68 9.61 -5.57
N ILE A 71 12.61 9.03 -5.03
CA ILE A 71 12.02 9.49 -3.75
C ILE A 71 13.06 9.57 -2.61
N ASN A 72 14.02 8.66 -2.58
CA ASN A 72 15.06 8.63 -1.55
C ASN A 72 16.03 9.84 -1.57
N GLU A 73 16.07 10.59 -2.67
CA GLU A 73 16.84 11.83 -2.76
C GLU A 73 16.18 13.00 -2.02
N PHE A 74 14.87 12.88 -1.75
CA PHE A 74 14.03 13.95 -1.18
C PHE A 74 13.57 13.63 0.25
N ILE A 75 13.85 12.42 0.76
CA ILE A 75 13.37 11.99 2.09
C ILE A 75 14.54 11.90 3.07
N GLU A 76 14.36 12.58 4.21
CA GLU A 76 15.16 12.37 5.42
C GLU A 76 14.29 11.74 6.50
N THR A 77 14.86 10.80 7.27
CA THR A 77 14.15 10.14 8.36
C THR A 77 14.99 10.06 9.62
N TYR A 78 14.34 10.25 10.76
CA TYR A 78 14.93 10.00 12.07
C TYR A 78 13.87 9.46 13.04
N THR A 79 14.32 8.85 14.14
CA THR A 79 13.44 8.29 15.15
C THR A 79 13.67 8.94 16.49
N GLU A 80 12.60 9.15 17.26
CA GLU A 80 12.62 9.63 18.63
C GLU A 80 11.97 8.61 19.57
N ASP A 81 12.52 8.52 20.78
CA ASP A 81 11.91 7.72 21.83
C ASP A 81 10.69 8.46 22.42
N THR A 82 9.65 7.70 22.72
CA THR A 82 8.47 8.25 23.40
C THR A 82 8.52 7.96 24.89
N THR A 83 7.60 8.52 25.66
CA THR A 83 7.42 8.18 27.09
C THR A 83 7.01 6.73 27.30
N ASN A 84 6.43 6.08 26.27
CA ASN A 84 6.11 4.66 26.28
C ASN A 84 7.24 3.87 25.59
N PRO A 85 7.99 3.01 26.30
CA PRO A 85 9.12 2.28 25.73
C PRO A 85 8.74 1.26 24.63
N THR A 86 7.44 0.95 24.46
CA THR A 86 6.96 0.09 23.39
C THR A 86 6.69 0.84 22.08
N LEU A 87 6.85 2.17 22.07
CA LEU A 87 6.55 3.04 20.94
C LEU A 87 7.74 3.94 20.61
N LYS A 88 7.94 4.21 19.33
CA LYS A 88 8.89 5.20 18.80
C LYS A 88 8.20 6.07 17.76
N ASP A 89 8.57 7.33 17.71
CA ASP A 89 8.11 8.25 16.69
C ASP A 89 9.12 8.30 15.55
N LEU A 90 8.66 7.93 14.35
CA LEU A 90 9.40 8.03 13.11
C LEU A 90 8.99 9.32 12.42
N HIS A 91 9.92 10.27 12.38
CA HIS A 91 9.79 11.52 11.65
C HIS A 91 10.29 11.33 10.22
N ILE A 92 9.53 11.86 9.27
CA ILE A 92 9.86 11.83 7.85
C ILE A 92 9.77 13.26 7.34
N ILE A 93 10.87 13.78 6.81
CA ILE A 93 10.94 15.08 6.17
C ILE A 93 11.01 14.85 4.66
N LEU A 94 10.14 15.54 3.93
CA LEU A 94 10.16 15.58 2.47
C LEU A 94 10.70 16.94 2.04
N HIS A 95 11.91 16.95 1.51
CA HIS A 95 12.54 18.12 0.93
C HIS A 95 11.94 18.40 -0.44
N THR A 96 11.35 19.56 -0.64
CA THR A 96 10.77 19.94 -1.93
C THR A 96 11.38 21.24 -2.44
N PRO A 97 11.34 21.51 -3.76
CA PRO A 97 11.79 22.78 -4.32
C PRO A 97 11.10 24.02 -3.74
N LYS A 98 9.91 23.86 -3.16
CA LYS A 98 9.13 24.95 -2.56
C LYS A 98 9.18 24.97 -1.01
N GLY A 99 10.07 24.15 -0.41
CA GLY A 99 10.25 24.08 1.04
C GLY A 99 9.88 22.71 1.61
N ASP A 100 10.27 22.47 2.83
CA ASP A 100 10.14 21.16 3.47
C ASP A 100 8.72 20.90 3.97
N LEU A 101 8.37 19.61 3.97
CA LEU A 101 7.17 19.07 4.60
C LEU A 101 7.58 18.00 5.60
N SER A 102 6.87 17.89 6.71
CA SER A 102 7.13 16.86 7.72
C SER A 102 5.89 16.05 8.06
N MET A 103 6.09 14.77 8.32
CA MET A 103 5.08 13.89 8.91
C MET A 103 5.68 13.08 10.05
N CYS A 104 4.82 12.60 10.94
CA CYS A 104 5.25 11.72 12.03
C CYS A 104 4.37 10.48 12.10
N LYS A 105 5.02 9.32 12.23
CA LYS A 105 4.39 8.02 12.38
C LYS A 105 4.81 7.41 13.71
N ARG A 106 3.86 7.07 14.56
CA ARG A 106 4.11 6.31 15.78
C ARG A 106 4.18 4.83 15.49
N CYS A 107 5.32 4.22 15.77
CA CYS A 107 5.64 2.83 15.46
C CYS A 107 5.75 2.02 16.74
N SER A 108 5.11 0.84 16.76
CA SER A 108 5.28 -0.12 17.84
C SER A 108 6.57 -0.94 17.63
N VAL A 109 7.34 -1.13 18.70
CA VAL A 109 8.52 -2.01 18.69
C VAL A 109 8.19 -3.43 19.16
N VAL A 110 6.91 -3.67 19.56
CA VAL A 110 6.43 -4.98 20.02
C VAL A 110 5.43 -5.64 19.05
N GLY A 111 5.31 -5.09 17.82
CA GLY A 111 4.51 -5.70 16.75
C GLY A 111 3.04 -5.26 16.71
N GLU A 112 2.64 -4.24 17.46
CA GLU A 112 1.32 -3.63 17.34
C GLU A 112 1.22 -2.76 16.07
N PRO A 113 0.00 -2.45 15.60
CA PRO A 113 -0.16 -1.57 14.44
C PRO A 113 0.43 -0.17 14.67
N SER A 114 1.16 0.32 13.68
CA SER A 114 1.66 1.69 13.65
C SER A 114 0.61 2.64 13.08
N TYR A 115 0.61 3.90 13.50
CA TYR A 115 -0.32 4.92 13.00
C TYR A 115 0.35 6.27 12.81
N ARG A 116 -0.18 7.10 11.89
CA ARG A 116 0.29 8.48 11.69
C ARG A 116 -0.31 9.38 12.74
N ILE A 117 0.54 10.24 13.32
CA ILE A 117 0.14 11.30 14.25
C ILE A 117 0.23 12.69 13.61
N GLU A 118 1.01 12.82 12.54
CA GLU A 118 1.05 14.00 11.69
C GLU A 118 1.13 13.59 10.22
N HIS A 119 0.58 14.42 9.36
CA HIS A 119 0.56 14.23 7.90
C HIS A 119 1.38 15.33 7.21
N PHE A 120 1.79 15.09 5.96
CA PHE A 120 2.59 16.05 5.19
C PHE A 120 1.84 17.36 4.91
N ILE A 121 0.56 17.27 4.55
CA ILE A 121 -0.26 18.42 4.19
C ILE A 121 -1.05 18.83 5.43
N LYS A 122 -0.79 20.06 5.89
CA LYS A 122 -1.45 20.70 7.05
C LYS A 122 -2.22 21.95 6.61
N GLU A 123 -1.70 22.66 5.62
CA GLU A 123 -2.24 23.90 5.07
C GLU A 123 -2.38 23.78 3.54
N PRO A 124 -3.25 24.58 2.89
CA PRO A 124 -3.44 24.52 1.44
C PRO A 124 -2.16 24.71 0.62
N GLU A 125 -1.25 25.56 1.09
CA GLU A 125 0.04 25.85 0.47
C GLU A 125 0.98 24.64 0.43
N ASP A 126 0.78 23.66 1.31
CA ASP A 126 1.56 22.41 1.33
C ASP A 126 1.29 21.56 0.08
N ILE A 127 0.12 21.68 -0.54
CA ILE A 127 -0.20 21.02 -1.80
C ILE A 127 0.79 21.47 -2.89
N GLU A 128 1.08 22.76 -2.99
CA GLU A 128 2.05 23.26 -3.97
C GLU A 128 3.46 22.71 -3.75
N LYS A 129 3.84 22.47 -2.50
CA LYS A 129 5.12 21.83 -2.17
C LYS A 129 5.12 20.39 -2.68
N ILE A 130 4.07 19.61 -2.41
CA ILE A 130 3.91 18.23 -2.96
C ILE A 130 3.98 18.23 -4.50
N LEU A 131 3.25 19.12 -5.16
CA LEU A 131 3.22 19.22 -6.62
C LEU A 131 4.58 19.57 -7.23
N SER A 132 5.47 20.20 -6.46
CA SER A 132 6.80 20.62 -6.91
C SER A 132 7.85 19.51 -6.89
N VAL A 133 7.59 18.38 -6.22
CA VAL A 133 8.55 17.27 -6.13
C VAL A 133 8.87 16.71 -7.51
N PRO A 134 10.15 16.67 -7.93
CA PRO A 134 10.54 16.02 -9.16
C PRO A 134 10.17 14.54 -9.16
N TYR A 135 9.74 14.03 -10.30
CA TYR A 135 9.26 12.64 -10.41
C TYR A 135 9.98 11.90 -11.52
N GLU A 136 10.38 10.68 -11.22
CA GLU A 136 10.93 9.75 -12.19
C GLU A 136 10.18 8.41 -12.06
N PRO A 137 9.48 7.94 -13.12
CA PRO A 137 8.80 6.65 -13.07
C PRO A 137 9.77 5.51 -12.75
N TYR A 138 9.31 4.50 -12.00
CA TYR A 138 10.07 3.27 -11.83
C TYR A 138 10.21 2.53 -13.18
N PRO A 139 11.38 1.91 -13.43
CA PRO A 139 11.49 1.02 -14.57
C PRO A 139 10.54 -0.17 -14.39
N ILE A 140 9.83 -0.53 -15.46
CA ILE A 140 8.90 -1.67 -15.44
C ILE A 140 9.69 -2.96 -15.20
N ASN A 141 9.41 -3.65 -14.09
CA ASN A 141 9.97 -4.95 -13.76
C ASN A 141 8.85 -5.94 -13.46
N THR A 142 8.62 -6.86 -14.41
CA THR A 142 7.57 -7.89 -14.29
C THR A 142 8.11 -9.25 -13.82
N THR A 143 9.40 -9.37 -13.56
CA THR A 143 10.05 -10.66 -13.21
C THR A 143 9.39 -11.30 -12.01
N GLN A 144 9.25 -10.56 -10.91
CA GLN A 144 8.65 -11.08 -9.68
C GLN A 144 7.18 -11.50 -9.86
N PHE A 145 6.45 -10.82 -10.75
CA PHE A 145 5.07 -11.22 -11.07
C PHE A 145 5.03 -12.61 -11.70
N TYR A 146 5.85 -12.85 -12.74
CA TYR A 146 5.86 -14.12 -13.43
C TYR A 146 6.43 -15.25 -12.57
N GLU A 147 7.44 -15.00 -11.74
CA GLU A 147 7.95 -15.95 -10.76
C GLU A 147 6.89 -16.34 -9.75
N SER A 148 6.16 -15.37 -9.23
CA SER A 148 5.04 -15.57 -8.30
C SER A 148 3.91 -16.37 -8.94
N GLU A 149 3.57 -16.06 -10.21
CA GLU A 149 2.54 -16.76 -10.95
C GLU A 149 2.92 -18.22 -11.22
N ALA A 150 4.17 -18.46 -11.57
CA ALA A 150 4.70 -19.82 -11.78
C ALA A 150 4.69 -20.64 -10.47
N ALA A 151 5.12 -20.04 -9.36
CA ALA A 151 5.12 -20.69 -8.05
C ALA A 151 3.70 -21.00 -7.55
N LEU A 152 2.73 -20.13 -7.84
CA LEU A 152 1.35 -20.29 -7.40
C LEU A 152 0.58 -21.35 -8.22
N GLY A 153 0.87 -21.44 -9.52
CA GLY A 153 0.23 -22.38 -10.44
C GLY A 153 -1.29 -22.34 -10.36
N ASP A 154 -1.92 -23.51 -10.27
CA ASP A 154 -3.38 -23.66 -10.21
C ASP A 154 -4.01 -23.31 -8.86
N ARG A 155 -3.20 -22.94 -7.86
CA ARG A 155 -3.68 -22.61 -6.51
C ARG A 155 -4.27 -21.21 -6.39
N GLY A 156 -4.10 -20.34 -7.39
CA GLY A 156 -4.61 -18.98 -7.31
C GLY A 156 -4.21 -18.08 -8.47
N VAL A 157 -4.23 -16.79 -8.21
CA VAL A 157 -3.83 -15.74 -9.15
C VAL A 157 -2.83 -14.78 -8.51
N THR A 158 -1.91 -14.28 -9.31
CA THR A 158 -1.01 -13.18 -8.91
C THR A 158 -1.66 -11.85 -9.31
N MET A 159 -1.49 -10.83 -8.49
CA MET A 159 -2.02 -9.49 -8.70
C MET A 159 -1.02 -8.44 -8.25
N PHE A 160 -1.12 -7.26 -8.82
CA PHE A 160 -0.46 -6.06 -8.29
C PHE A 160 -1.44 -5.27 -7.45
N SER A 161 -0.96 -4.69 -6.36
CA SER A 161 -1.69 -3.66 -5.63
C SER A 161 -1.27 -2.29 -6.13
N LEU A 162 -2.25 -1.48 -6.47
CA LEU A 162 -2.07 -0.06 -6.76
C LEU A 162 -2.80 0.75 -5.70
N ASP A 163 -2.14 1.80 -5.21
CA ASP A 163 -2.81 2.76 -4.33
C ASP A 163 -3.89 3.50 -5.13
N ASN A 164 -5.09 3.62 -4.56
CA ASN A 164 -6.11 4.48 -5.16
C ASN A 164 -5.96 5.93 -4.66
N VAL A 165 -6.54 6.87 -5.42
CA VAL A 165 -6.46 8.31 -5.12
C VAL A 165 -6.90 8.61 -3.69
N GLY A 166 -8.06 8.11 -3.25
CA GLY A 166 -8.58 8.36 -1.90
C GLY A 166 -7.64 7.87 -0.80
N TYR A 167 -7.02 6.71 -0.97
CA TYR A 167 -6.04 6.19 -0.02
C TYR A 167 -4.77 7.05 0.02
N THR A 168 -4.28 7.50 -1.15
CA THR A 168 -3.12 8.39 -1.23
C THR A 168 -3.40 9.73 -0.59
N LEU A 169 -4.55 10.34 -0.86
CA LEU A 169 -4.95 11.59 -0.22
C LEU A 169 -5.04 11.43 1.30
N ASN A 170 -5.62 10.35 1.78
CA ASN A 170 -5.69 10.07 3.21
C ASN A 170 -4.30 9.87 3.84
N LYS A 171 -3.34 9.31 3.10
CA LYS A 171 -1.95 9.24 3.56
C LYS A 171 -1.31 10.61 3.71
N LEU A 172 -1.62 11.56 2.81
CA LEU A 172 -1.00 12.89 2.75
C LEU A 172 -1.64 13.88 3.73
N LEU A 173 -2.97 13.84 3.90
CA LEU A 173 -3.73 14.80 4.71
C LEU A 173 -4.25 14.22 6.04
N GLY A 174 -4.51 12.91 6.09
CA GLY A 174 -5.35 12.32 7.14
C GLY A 174 -6.84 12.52 6.86
N SER A 175 -7.68 11.80 7.57
CA SER A 175 -9.13 11.81 7.32
C SER A 175 -9.80 13.14 7.69
N GLU A 176 -9.34 13.79 8.75
CA GLU A 176 -9.90 15.05 9.23
C GLU A 176 -9.60 16.19 8.24
N ALA A 177 -8.33 16.43 7.91
CA ALA A 177 -7.95 17.46 6.95
C ALA A 177 -8.55 17.18 5.57
N LEU A 178 -8.60 15.92 5.12
CA LEU A 178 -9.24 15.55 3.85
C LEU A 178 -10.71 15.95 3.81
N ALA A 179 -11.45 15.81 4.92
CA ALA A 179 -12.83 16.25 5.01
C ALA A 179 -12.96 17.77 4.88
N TYR A 180 -12.14 18.55 5.61
CA TYR A 180 -12.13 20.02 5.50
C TYR A 180 -11.74 20.48 4.11
N PHE A 181 -10.65 19.95 3.54
CA PHE A 181 -10.18 20.32 2.20
C PHE A 181 -11.21 20.01 1.11
N SER A 182 -12.03 18.99 1.28
CA SER A 182 -13.07 18.64 0.31
C SER A 182 -14.17 19.71 0.18
N ILE A 183 -14.27 20.62 1.16
CA ILE A 183 -15.26 21.70 1.23
C ILE A 183 -14.56 23.05 1.00
N ASP A 184 -13.55 23.36 1.81
CA ASP A 184 -12.98 24.71 1.91
C ASP A 184 -11.87 24.96 0.88
N TYR A 185 -11.14 23.90 0.44
CA TYR A 185 -10.00 23.96 -0.49
C TYR A 185 -10.15 22.95 -1.62
N ARG A 186 -11.35 22.92 -2.20
CA ARG A 186 -11.74 21.92 -3.19
C ARG A 186 -10.86 21.96 -4.45
N ASP A 187 -10.50 23.14 -4.91
CA ASP A 187 -9.74 23.30 -6.15
C ASP A 187 -8.30 22.80 -5.98
N GLU A 188 -7.67 23.09 -4.85
CA GLU A 188 -6.35 22.58 -4.48
C GLU A 188 -6.37 21.06 -4.32
N LEU A 189 -7.40 20.51 -3.68
CA LEU A 189 -7.60 19.08 -3.53
C LEU A 189 -7.77 18.40 -4.89
N MET A 190 -8.50 19.00 -5.82
CA MET A 190 -8.66 18.46 -7.18
C MET A 190 -7.36 18.49 -8.00
N GLN A 191 -6.50 19.50 -7.79
CA GLN A 191 -5.16 19.52 -8.39
C GLN A 191 -4.31 18.36 -7.85
N LEU A 192 -4.35 18.10 -6.54
CA LEU A 192 -3.68 16.97 -5.93
C LEU A 192 -4.24 15.62 -6.43
N CYS A 193 -5.56 15.50 -6.61
CA CYS A 193 -6.17 14.32 -7.23
C CYS A 193 -5.64 14.07 -8.64
N ALA A 194 -5.60 15.11 -9.48
CA ALA A 194 -5.10 15.01 -10.85
C ALA A 194 -3.62 14.58 -10.88
N TYR A 195 -2.80 15.15 -10.00
CA TYR A 195 -1.40 14.79 -9.84
C TYR A 195 -1.23 13.31 -9.46
N VAL A 196 -2.01 12.81 -8.48
CA VAL A 196 -1.96 11.41 -8.06
C VAL A 196 -2.36 10.47 -9.20
N VAL A 197 -3.43 10.80 -9.94
CA VAL A 197 -3.87 10.02 -11.10
C VAL A 197 -2.80 10.00 -12.18
N GLN A 198 -2.25 11.16 -12.54
CA GLN A 198 -1.25 11.26 -13.59
C GLN A 198 -0.01 10.40 -13.29
N ARG A 199 0.47 10.45 -12.07
CA ARG A 199 1.64 9.64 -11.66
C ARG A 199 1.34 8.17 -11.50
N GLY A 200 0.12 7.83 -11.11
CA GLY A 200 -0.32 6.43 -11.04
C GLY A 200 -0.53 5.76 -12.41
N LEU A 201 -0.53 6.54 -13.50
CA LEU A 201 -0.66 6.05 -14.88
C LEU A 201 0.69 6.00 -15.63
N GLN A 202 1.75 6.47 -15.03
CA GLN A 202 3.13 6.46 -15.60
C GLN A 202 3.89 5.22 -15.14
#